data_e082d2659125c8af17e0700268a6a9e8
#
_entry.id   e082d2659125c8af17e0700268a6a9e8
#
_cell.length_a   1.000
_cell.length_b   1.000
_cell.length_c   1.000
_cell.angle_alpha   90.00
_cell.angle_beta   90.00
_cell.angle_gamma   90.00
#
_symmetry.space_group_name_H-M   'P 1'
#
loop_
_entity.id
_entity.type
_entity.pdbx_description
1 polymer ?
#
loop_
_entity_poly.entity_id
_entity_poly.type
_entity_poly.pdbx_seq_one_letter_code
_entity_poly.pdbx_strand_id
1 'polypeptide(L)'
;MSHDYIHQNRRLSQSDASWIQQFCCEDVDCLIICRGPIRKEVMDIFTEMGAQYSILLSEKDSIIYQNALAPELRLISDPTRIHRVPDYTGVSKEERDQRIQQIIQIAKDNGYNSIFAGYGFMAEDESMVRAIEESGLTFIGPCSRTVRQAGLKD
;
A
#
# COMPACT_ATOMS: atom_id res chain seq x y z
N MET A 1 8.41 6.34 15.22
CA MET A 1 8.08 5.05 15.82
C MET A 1 9.11 4.04 15.42
N SER A 2 9.62 3.36 16.39
CA SER A 2 10.81 2.56 16.29
C SER A 2 10.56 1.26 15.54
N HIS A 3 11.64 0.69 15.00
CA HIS A 3 11.73 -0.66 14.46
C HIS A 3 11.08 -1.74 15.34
N ASP A 4 10.92 -1.47 16.64
CA ASP A 4 10.37 -2.41 17.60
C ASP A 4 8.91 -2.78 17.38
N TYR A 5 8.11 -1.87 16.82
CA TYR A 5 6.69 -2.13 16.54
C TYR A 5 6.51 -3.19 15.44
N ILE A 6 7.40 -3.20 14.46
CA ILE A 6 7.37 -4.16 13.35
C ILE A 6 7.75 -5.57 13.85
N HIS A 7 8.65 -5.66 14.83
CA HIS A 7 9.08 -6.93 15.39
C HIS A 7 8.08 -7.57 16.35
N GLN A 8 7.28 -6.78 17.05
CA GLN A 8 6.32 -7.29 18.04
C GLN A 8 5.10 -7.99 17.40
N ASN A 9 4.73 -7.64 16.18
CA ASN A 9 3.55 -8.20 15.49
C ASN A 9 3.87 -9.32 14.48
N ARG A 10 5.14 -9.69 14.34
CA ARG A 10 5.53 -10.78 13.44
C ARG A 10 5.62 -12.10 14.21
N ARG A 11 4.65 -12.96 14.00
CA ARG A 11 4.75 -14.35 14.45
C ARG A 11 5.67 -15.10 13.49
N LEU A 12 6.73 -15.68 14.04
CA LEU A 12 7.57 -16.63 13.31
C LEU A 12 6.83 -17.96 13.24
N SER A 13 6.43 -18.38 12.06
CA SER A 13 6.03 -19.75 11.83
C SER A 13 7.28 -20.58 11.50
N GLN A 14 7.46 -21.70 12.19
CA GLN A 14 8.52 -22.64 11.85
C GLN A 14 8.08 -23.48 10.65
N SER A 15 8.85 -23.46 9.58
CA SER A 15 8.72 -24.46 8.52
C SER A 15 9.39 -25.75 8.96
N ASP A 16 9.03 -26.87 8.35
CA ASP A 16 9.66 -28.18 8.61
C ASP A 16 11.17 -28.19 8.33
N ALA A 17 11.66 -27.22 7.58
CA ALA A 17 13.10 -26.95 7.43
C ALA A 17 13.55 -25.96 8.50
N SER A 18 14.32 -26.41 9.45
CA SER A 18 14.77 -25.64 10.63
C SER A 18 15.55 -24.32 10.33
N TRP A 19 15.92 -24.11 9.08
CA TRP A 19 16.62 -22.90 8.61
C TRP A 19 15.71 -21.91 7.87
N ILE A 20 14.46 -22.27 7.56
CA ILE A 20 13.48 -21.38 6.94
C ILE A 20 12.54 -20.87 8.02
N GLN A 21 12.62 -19.58 8.29
CA GLN A 21 11.69 -18.88 9.15
C GLN A 21 10.71 -18.09 8.27
N GLN A 22 9.41 -18.38 8.38
CA GLN A 22 8.38 -17.62 7.73
C GLN A 22 7.76 -16.64 8.72
N PHE A 23 7.58 -15.41 8.29
CA PHE A 23 6.86 -14.40 9.06
C PHE A 23 5.37 -14.53 8.75
N CYS A 24 4.57 -14.67 9.79
CA CYS A 24 3.12 -14.60 9.65
C CYS A 24 2.68 -13.15 9.57
N CYS A 25 1.93 -12.81 8.53
CA CYS A 25 1.41 -11.46 8.29
C CYS A 25 -0.12 -11.41 8.37
N GLU A 26 -0.74 -12.31 9.14
CA GLU A 26 -2.20 -12.39 9.30
C GLU A 26 -2.81 -11.09 9.86
N ASP A 27 -2.03 -10.34 10.65
CA ASP A 27 -2.48 -9.06 11.22
C ASP A 27 -2.35 -7.88 10.25
N VAL A 28 -1.80 -8.10 9.05
CA VAL A 28 -1.64 -7.06 8.04
C VAL A 28 -2.90 -6.97 7.19
N ASP A 29 -3.52 -5.80 7.16
CA ASP A 29 -4.58 -5.44 6.22
C ASP A 29 -4.15 -4.15 5.51
N CYS A 30 -3.76 -4.27 4.25
CA CYS A 30 -3.03 -3.25 3.51
C CYS A 30 -3.85 -2.66 2.37
N LEU A 31 -3.82 -1.35 2.25
CA LEU A 31 -4.29 -0.66 1.05
C LEU A 31 -3.13 -0.57 0.04
N ILE A 32 -3.28 -1.24 -1.09
CA ILE A 32 -2.27 -1.30 -2.16
C ILE A 32 -2.55 -0.24 -3.20
N ILE A 33 -1.55 0.59 -3.48
CA ILE A 33 -1.56 1.63 -4.51
C ILE A 33 -0.51 1.25 -5.55
N CYS A 34 -0.93 0.52 -6.58
CA CYS A 34 -0.04 0.01 -7.62
C CYS A 34 -0.70 0.03 -8.98
N ARG A 35 0.13 0.09 -10.03
CA ARG A 35 -0.30 -0.08 -11.42
C ARG A 35 0.00 -1.48 -11.95
N GLY A 36 -0.84 -1.91 -12.91
CA GLY A 36 -0.59 -2.97 -13.88
C GLY A 36 0.06 -4.25 -13.34
N PRO A 37 1.13 -4.70 -13.97
CA PRO A 37 1.79 -5.97 -13.62
C PRO A 37 2.29 -6.03 -12.19
N ILE A 38 2.81 -4.92 -11.66
CA ILE A 38 3.32 -4.84 -10.28
C ILE A 38 2.19 -5.11 -9.28
N ARG A 39 1.00 -4.61 -9.54
CA ARG A 39 -0.17 -4.85 -8.69
C ARG A 39 -0.48 -6.33 -8.56
N LYS A 40 -0.45 -7.08 -9.66
CA LYS A 40 -0.67 -8.52 -9.62
C LYS A 40 0.38 -9.24 -8.78
N GLU A 41 1.65 -8.93 -8.96
CA GLU A 41 2.73 -9.53 -8.18
C GLU A 41 2.58 -9.24 -6.68
N VAL A 42 2.25 -8.02 -6.33
CA VAL A 42 2.02 -7.62 -4.93
C VAL A 42 0.83 -8.38 -4.34
N MET A 43 -0.28 -8.49 -5.07
CA MET A 43 -1.44 -9.27 -4.64
C MET A 43 -1.09 -10.75 -4.39
N ASP A 44 -0.32 -11.36 -5.29
CA ASP A 44 0.12 -12.75 -5.16
C ASP A 44 1.01 -12.93 -3.91
N ILE A 45 1.95 -12.02 -3.68
CA ILE A 45 2.83 -12.05 -2.50
C ILE A 45 2.03 -11.89 -1.20
N PHE A 46 1.11 -10.94 -1.13
CA PHE A 46 0.26 -10.75 0.04
C PHE A 46 -0.59 -11.99 0.32
N THR A 47 -1.10 -12.63 -0.72
CA THR A 47 -1.85 -13.88 -0.60
C THR A 47 -0.98 -15.01 -0.05
N GLU A 48 0.24 -15.18 -0.56
CA GLU A 48 1.20 -16.19 -0.06
C GLU A 48 1.60 -15.93 1.39
N MET A 49 1.71 -14.67 1.79
CA MET A 49 2.08 -14.29 3.16
C MET A 49 0.91 -14.38 4.15
N GLY A 50 -0.31 -14.65 3.68
CA GLY A 50 -1.51 -14.65 4.51
C GLY A 50 -1.96 -13.27 4.96
N ALA A 51 -1.47 -12.20 4.33
CA ALA A 51 -1.89 -10.83 4.60
C ALA A 51 -3.17 -10.50 3.83
N GLN A 52 -4.02 -9.70 4.44
CA GLN A 52 -5.20 -9.14 3.78
C GLN A 52 -4.82 -7.87 3.03
N TYR A 53 -5.53 -7.60 1.96
CA TYR A 53 -5.29 -6.39 1.17
C TYR A 53 -6.55 -5.86 0.49
N SER A 54 -6.50 -4.61 0.14
CA SER A 54 -7.46 -3.89 -0.67
C SER A 54 -6.73 -3.07 -1.72
N ILE A 55 -7.41 -2.71 -2.78
CA ILE A 55 -6.81 -2.02 -3.92
C ILE A 55 -7.36 -0.60 -4.04
N LEU A 56 -6.49 0.36 -4.25
CA LEU A 56 -6.83 1.70 -4.67
C LEU A 56 -6.56 1.84 -6.18
N LEU A 57 -7.59 2.24 -6.91
CA LEU A 57 -7.52 2.51 -8.34
C LEU A 57 -7.58 4.01 -8.62
N SER A 58 -6.75 4.48 -9.53
CA SER A 58 -6.92 5.78 -10.16
C SER A 58 -7.83 5.64 -11.37
N GLU A 59 -8.89 6.43 -11.44
CA GLU A 59 -9.77 6.45 -12.61
C GLU A 59 -9.04 6.88 -13.88
N LYS A 60 -8.12 7.84 -13.73
CA LYS A 60 -7.30 8.35 -14.83
C LYS A 60 -6.34 7.29 -15.39
N ASP A 61 -5.78 6.45 -14.53
CA ASP A 61 -4.69 5.54 -14.91
C ASP A 61 -5.15 4.08 -15.13
N SER A 62 -6.36 3.75 -14.73
CA SER A 62 -6.83 2.36 -14.67
C SER A 62 -7.78 1.96 -15.79
N ILE A 63 -8.16 2.90 -16.66
CA ILE A 63 -9.24 2.68 -17.64
C ILE A 63 -8.66 2.55 -19.04
N ILE A 64 -8.50 1.32 -19.49
CA ILE A 64 -8.39 1.02 -20.93
C ILE A 64 -9.80 0.94 -21.54
N TYR A 65 -10.81 0.50 -20.79
CA TYR A 65 -12.22 0.46 -21.18
C TYR A 65 -13.09 0.90 -20.00
N GLN A 66 -14.03 1.82 -20.24
CA GLN A 66 -15.03 2.22 -19.27
C GLN A 66 -15.78 0.99 -18.78
N ASN A 67 -15.73 0.52 -17.64
CA ASN A 67 -16.40 -0.64 -17.06
C ASN A 67 -15.64 -1.98 -17.08
N ALA A 68 -14.43 -2.08 -17.60
CA ALA A 68 -13.66 -3.32 -17.50
C ALA A 68 -12.65 -3.24 -16.36
N LEU A 69 -12.80 -4.13 -15.38
CA LEU A 69 -11.76 -4.35 -14.37
C LEU A 69 -10.59 -5.11 -15.00
N ALA A 70 -9.37 -4.74 -14.65
CA ALA A 70 -8.20 -5.51 -14.97
C ALA A 70 -8.35 -6.96 -14.49
N PRO A 71 -7.80 -7.95 -15.22
CA PRO A 71 -8.01 -9.37 -14.89
C PRO A 71 -7.67 -9.74 -13.45
N GLU A 72 -6.60 -9.19 -12.88
CA GLU A 72 -6.17 -9.45 -11.51
C GLU A 72 -7.19 -8.96 -10.47
N LEU A 73 -7.94 -7.91 -10.78
CA LEU A 73 -8.95 -7.37 -9.86
C LEU A 73 -10.20 -8.26 -9.76
N ARG A 74 -10.41 -9.12 -10.75
CA ARG A 74 -11.52 -10.10 -10.74
C ARG A 74 -11.28 -11.21 -9.72
N LEU A 75 -10.04 -11.36 -9.24
CA LEU A 75 -9.69 -12.31 -8.19
C LEU A 75 -10.12 -11.84 -6.80
N ILE A 76 -10.46 -10.56 -6.64
CA ILE A 76 -10.94 -10.01 -5.38
C ILE A 76 -12.42 -10.35 -5.24
N SER A 77 -12.73 -11.25 -4.31
CA SER A 77 -14.09 -11.73 -4.08
C SER A 77 -15.02 -10.69 -3.47
N ASP A 78 -14.47 -9.75 -2.71
CA ASP A 78 -15.23 -8.66 -2.06
C ASP A 78 -15.00 -7.34 -2.81
N PRO A 79 -15.99 -6.87 -3.60
CA PRO A 79 -15.86 -5.65 -4.37
C PRO A 79 -15.73 -4.38 -3.51
N THR A 80 -16.10 -4.45 -2.22
CA THR A 80 -15.94 -3.31 -1.29
C THR A 80 -14.47 -3.05 -0.95
N ARG A 81 -13.58 -3.98 -1.27
CA ARG A 81 -12.13 -3.84 -1.13
C ARG A 81 -11.44 -3.18 -2.33
N ILE A 82 -12.21 -2.73 -3.32
CA ILE A 82 -11.70 -1.97 -4.47
C ILE A 82 -12.19 -0.54 -4.32
N HIS A 83 -11.27 0.37 -4.04
CA HIS A 83 -11.54 1.79 -3.89
C HIS A 83 -11.08 2.57 -5.11
N ARG A 84 -11.68 3.72 -5.37
CA ARG A 84 -11.38 4.56 -6.53
C ARG A 84 -11.09 5.99 -6.09
N VAL A 85 -10.10 6.59 -6.75
CA VAL A 85 -9.79 8.01 -6.67
C VAL A 85 -9.65 8.55 -8.10
N PRO A 86 -9.86 9.86 -8.33
CA PRO A 86 -9.74 10.42 -9.69
C PRO A 86 -8.35 10.25 -10.28
N ASP A 87 -7.33 10.45 -9.47
CA ASP A 87 -5.91 10.23 -9.79
C ASP A 87 -5.12 9.96 -8.51
N TYR A 88 -3.84 9.56 -8.64
CA TYR A 88 -3.02 9.26 -7.46
C TYR A 88 -2.33 10.49 -6.87
N THR A 89 -2.02 11.49 -7.66
CA THR A 89 -1.10 12.57 -7.26
C THR A 89 -1.69 13.97 -7.28
N GLY A 90 -2.82 14.20 -7.95
CA GLY A 90 -3.31 15.53 -8.24
C GLY A 90 -2.41 16.28 -9.24
N VAL A 91 -2.82 17.46 -9.65
CA VAL A 91 -2.08 18.34 -10.57
C VAL A 91 -1.30 19.40 -9.81
N SER A 92 -1.88 19.95 -8.73
CA SER A 92 -1.25 20.93 -7.86
C SER A 92 -0.79 20.32 -6.54
N LYS A 93 -0.01 21.10 -5.77
CA LYS A 93 0.40 20.70 -4.42
C LYS A 93 -0.82 20.54 -3.50
N GLU A 94 -1.77 21.44 -3.59
CA GLU A 94 -3.00 21.43 -2.80
C GLU A 94 -3.84 20.17 -3.11
N GLU A 95 -3.98 19.84 -4.38
CA GLU A 95 -4.66 18.62 -4.80
C GLU A 95 -3.93 17.35 -4.34
N ARG A 96 -2.60 17.36 -4.36
CA ARG A 96 -1.79 16.27 -3.82
C ARG A 96 -2.03 16.06 -2.34
N ASP A 97 -1.97 17.14 -1.56
CA ASP A 97 -2.20 17.06 -0.12
C ASP A 97 -3.62 16.57 0.20
N GLN A 98 -4.61 17.03 -0.53
CA GLN A 98 -5.99 16.54 -0.43
C GLN A 98 -6.10 15.05 -0.79
N ARG A 99 -5.40 14.61 -1.82
CA ARG A 99 -5.39 13.21 -2.24
C ARG A 99 -4.75 12.31 -1.18
N ILE A 100 -3.64 12.73 -0.59
CA ILE A 100 -3.00 12.03 0.50
C ILE A 100 -3.97 11.86 1.68
N GLN A 101 -4.67 12.92 2.07
CA GLN A 101 -5.66 12.85 3.14
C GLN A 101 -6.83 11.94 2.79
N GLN A 102 -7.28 11.96 1.55
CA GLN A 102 -8.34 11.06 1.07
C GLN A 102 -7.91 9.59 1.15
N ILE A 103 -6.69 9.27 0.75
CA ILE A 103 -6.15 7.91 0.82
C ILE A 103 -6.06 7.43 2.27
N ILE A 104 -5.55 8.28 3.16
CA ILE A 104 -5.47 7.98 4.59
C ILE A 104 -6.88 7.76 5.17
N GLN A 105 -7.84 8.58 4.78
CA GLN A 105 -9.21 8.46 5.24
C GLN A 105 -9.86 7.15 4.77
N ILE A 106 -9.65 6.77 3.51
CA ILE A 106 -10.13 5.48 2.98
C ILE A 106 -9.56 4.32 3.82
N ALA A 107 -8.27 4.36 4.14
CA ALA A 107 -7.65 3.33 4.95
C ALA A 107 -8.25 3.25 6.36
N LYS A 108 -8.46 4.39 7.01
CA LYS A 108 -9.03 4.46 8.36
C LYS A 108 -10.49 4.02 8.41
N ASP A 109 -11.30 4.47 7.47
CA ASP A 109 -12.74 4.16 7.43
C ASP A 109 -13.01 2.67 7.21
N ASN A 110 -12.08 1.98 6.54
CA ASN A 110 -12.19 0.56 6.26
C ASN A 110 -11.36 -0.32 7.21
N GLY A 111 -10.70 0.27 8.20
CA GLY A 111 -9.92 -0.48 9.19
C GLY A 111 -8.61 -1.06 8.69
N TYR A 112 -8.06 -0.55 7.59
CA TYR A 112 -6.75 -0.96 7.11
C TYR A 112 -5.66 -0.39 8.01
N ASN A 113 -4.62 -1.16 8.27
CA ASN A 113 -3.53 -0.76 9.17
C ASN A 113 -2.25 -0.36 8.45
N SER A 114 -2.18 -0.60 7.15
CA SER A 114 -0.98 -0.33 6.36
C SER A 114 -1.32 0.13 4.95
N ILE A 115 -0.35 0.83 4.35
CA ILE A 115 -0.42 1.30 2.97
C ILE A 115 0.87 0.89 2.27
N PHE A 116 0.74 0.31 1.08
CA PHE A 116 1.84 0.02 0.18
C PHE A 116 1.68 0.84 -1.10
N ALA A 117 2.70 1.61 -1.46
CA ALA A 117 2.77 2.29 -2.73
C ALA A 117 3.80 1.60 -3.63
N GLY A 118 3.35 1.15 -4.79
CA GLY A 118 4.23 0.52 -5.78
C GLY A 118 5.14 1.52 -6.47
N TYR A 119 5.96 1.02 -7.37
CA TYR A 119 6.92 1.80 -8.14
C TYR A 119 6.31 3.02 -8.82
N GLY A 120 7.00 4.14 -8.68
CA GLY A 120 6.58 5.42 -9.25
C GLY A 120 5.55 6.17 -8.39
N PHE A 121 5.08 7.29 -8.83
CA PHE A 121 4.08 8.15 -8.17
C PHE A 121 4.41 8.59 -6.76
N MET A 122 3.79 7.89 -5.81
CA MET A 122 3.76 8.29 -4.40
C MET A 122 4.79 7.55 -3.55
N ALA A 123 5.43 6.50 -4.10
CA ALA A 123 6.41 5.71 -3.35
C ALA A 123 7.64 6.51 -2.92
N GLU A 124 7.96 7.57 -3.66
CA GLU A 124 9.10 8.46 -3.41
C GLU A 124 8.65 9.84 -2.87
N ASP A 125 7.39 9.99 -2.51
CA ASP A 125 6.85 11.24 -1.98
C ASP A 125 7.00 11.29 -0.45
N GLU A 126 7.98 12.05 0.02
CA GLU A 126 8.21 12.24 1.46
C GLU A 126 6.95 12.75 2.19
N SER A 127 6.19 13.65 1.57
CA SER A 127 4.99 14.22 2.18
C SER A 127 3.93 13.17 2.43
N MET A 128 3.75 12.24 1.49
CA MET A 128 2.84 11.12 1.66
C MET A 128 3.30 10.16 2.75
N VAL A 129 4.56 9.75 2.72
CA VAL A 129 5.09 8.79 3.71
C VAL A 129 4.97 9.38 5.11
N ARG A 130 5.33 10.65 5.29
CA ARG A 130 5.20 11.36 6.57
C ARG A 130 3.74 11.43 7.03
N ALA A 131 2.82 11.81 6.16
CA ALA A 131 1.41 11.89 6.51
C ALA A 131 0.83 10.55 6.94
N ILE A 132 1.24 9.46 6.29
CA ILE A 132 0.86 8.09 6.68
C ILE A 132 1.42 7.74 8.06
N GLU A 133 2.72 8.01 8.30
CA GLU A 133 3.36 7.77 9.60
C GLU A 133 2.66 8.56 10.72
N GLU A 134 2.40 9.85 10.51
CA GLU A 134 1.73 10.72 11.48
C GLU A 134 0.26 10.32 11.73
N SER A 135 -0.37 9.69 10.78
CA SER A 135 -1.75 9.21 10.90
C SER A 135 -1.90 7.95 11.78
N GLY A 136 -0.78 7.30 12.14
CA GLY A 136 -0.75 6.05 12.87
C GLY A 136 -0.86 4.79 12.00
N LEU A 137 -0.88 4.94 10.67
CA LEU A 137 -0.82 3.83 9.73
C LEU A 137 0.65 3.45 9.45
N THR A 138 0.87 2.21 9.06
CA THR A 138 2.20 1.74 8.64
C THR A 138 2.37 1.93 7.14
N PHE A 139 3.41 2.65 6.73
CA PHE A 139 3.83 2.65 5.34
C PHE A 139 4.78 1.46 5.08
N ILE A 140 4.41 0.60 4.14
CA ILE A 140 5.27 -0.53 3.75
C ILE A 140 6.26 -0.03 2.70
N GLY A 141 7.44 0.36 3.16
CA GLY A 141 8.50 0.97 2.36
C GLY A 141 9.49 1.72 3.25
N PRO A 142 10.37 2.53 2.65
CA PRO A 142 11.30 3.34 3.42
C PRO A 142 10.56 4.43 4.22
N CYS A 143 11.06 4.73 5.42
CA CYS A 143 10.48 5.81 6.24
C CYS A 143 10.70 7.19 5.58
N SER A 144 9.93 8.18 6.00
CA SER A 144 9.97 9.55 5.46
C SER A 144 11.37 10.15 5.47
N ARG A 145 12.12 9.92 6.54
CA ARG A 145 13.52 10.36 6.63
C ARG A 145 14.41 9.76 5.54
N THR A 146 14.25 8.48 5.24
CA THR A 146 15.02 7.80 4.19
C THR A 146 14.63 8.30 2.80
N VAL A 147 13.35 8.49 2.55
CA VAL A 147 12.84 9.06 1.29
C VAL A 147 13.42 10.45 1.05
N ARG A 148 13.41 11.29 2.08
CA ARG A 148 13.99 12.63 2.01
C ARG A 148 15.48 12.60 1.69
N GLN A 149 16.24 11.74 2.36
CA GLN A 149 17.68 11.62 2.11
C GLN A 149 17.98 11.12 0.70
N ALA A 150 17.18 10.20 0.18
CA ALA A 150 17.34 9.71 -1.19
C ALA A 150 17.02 10.78 -2.24
N GLY A 151 16.06 11.67 -1.97
CA GLY A 151 15.69 12.77 -2.84
C GLY A 151 16.70 13.96 -2.86
N LEU A 152 17.64 13.99 -1.92
CA LEU A 152 18.68 15.03 -1.84
C LEU A 152 19.96 14.67 -2.61
N LYS A 153 19.96 13.61 -3.39
CA LYS A 153 21.09 13.25 -4.25
C LYS A 153 21.07 14.15 -5.50
N ASP A 154 21.86 15.16 -5.50
CA ASP A 154 22.30 15.86 -6.70
C ASP A 154 23.51 15.15 -7.32
#